data_97860fbfb248d5d80318bf3bf2066dea
#
_entry.id   97860fbfb248d5d80318bf3bf2066dea
#
_cell.length_a   1.000
_cell.length_b   1.000
_cell.length_c   1.000
_cell.angle_alpha   90.00
_cell.angle_beta   90.00
_cell.angle_gamma   90.00
#
_symmetry.space_group_name_H-M   'P 1'
#
loop_
_entity.id
_entity.type
_entity.pdbx_description
1 polymer ?
#
loop_
_entity_poly.entity_id
_entity_poly.type
_entity_poly.pdbx_seq_one_letter_code
_entity_poly.pdbx_strand_id
1 'polypeptide(L)'
;MVFLKIPGVNNGHPITVKEIIRIQAISNYSRIYFTNGKVIVVAKVLHWFEDSLPETMFARVHRSHLVNKSFVEKIKGTRSKSLVLYNGDSIAISRRRRVLIG
;
A
#
# COMPACT_ATOMS: atom_id res chain seq x y z
N MET A 1 15.34 -4.59 9.80
CA MET A 1 14.02 -5.01 9.28
C MET A 1 12.93 -4.17 9.95
N VAL A 2 11.96 -3.73 9.20
CA VAL A 2 10.89 -2.87 9.70
C VAL A 2 9.64 -3.68 9.98
N PHE A 3 9.03 -3.43 11.14
CA PHE A 3 7.82 -4.10 11.57
C PHE A 3 6.72 -3.08 11.84
N LEU A 4 5.47 -3.49 11.65
CA LEU A 4 4.30 -2.69 11.96
C LEU A 4 3.43 -3.46 12.95
N LYS A 5 3.10 -2.83 14.08
CA LYS A 5 2.18 -3.40 15.05
C LYS A 5 0.82 -2.70 14.92
N ILE A 6 -0.22 -3.47 14.65
CA ILE A 6 -1.58 -2.95 14.54
C ILE A 6 -2.37 -3.48 15.73
N PRO A 7 -2.89 -2.61 16.60
CA PRO A 7 -3.64 -3.05 17.77
C PRO A 7 -4.81 -3.97 17.39
N GLY A 8 -4.93 -5.11 18.07
CA GLY A 8 -6.01 -6.07 17.85
C GLY A 8 -5.85 -6.93 16.60
N VAL A 9 -4.73 -6.84 15.90
CA VAL A 9 -4.48 -7.59 14.67
C VAL A 9 -3.30 -8.52 14.88
N ASN A 10 -3.36 -9.70 14.24
CA ASN A 10 -2.28 -10.70 14.26
C ASN A 10 -1.88 -11.12 15.68
N ASN A 11 -2.86 -11.21 16.57
CA ASN A 11 -2.68 -11.58 18.00
C ASN A 11 -1.64 -10.70 18.69
N GLY A 12 -1.53 -9.42 18.28
CA GLY A 12 -0.56 -8.49 18.83
C GLY A 12 0.85 -8.65 18.30
N HIS A 13 1.10 -9.61 17.39
CA HIS A 13 2.40 -9.79 16.79
C HIS A 13 2.65 -8.76 15.69
N PRO A 14 3.88 -8.24 15.55
CA PRO A 14 4.18 -7.28 14.50
C PRO A 14 4.14 -7.94 13.12
N ILE A 15 3.80 -7.13 12.13
CA ILE A 15 3.78 -7.52 10.72
C ILE A 15 5.08 -7.07 10.08
N THR A 16 5.71 -7.95 9.31
CA THR A 16 6.92 -7.60 8.56
C THR A 16 6.54 -6.70 7.38
N VAL A 17 7.00 -5.46 7.42
CA VAL A 17 6.57 -4.42 6.47
C VAL A 17 6.93 -4.76 5.03
N LYS A 18 8.09 -5.36 4.78
CA LYS A 18 8.50 -5.73 3.42
C LYS A 18 7.60 -6.79 2.78
N GLU A 19 6.77 -7.47 3.56
CA GLU A 19 5.82 -8.46 3.04
C GLU A 19 4.49 -7.83 2.63
N ILE A 20 4.32 -6.54 2.86
CA ILE A 20 3.13 -5.81 2.43
C ILE A 20 3.34 -5.31 1.01
N ILE A 21 2.47 -5.74 0.09
CA ILE A 21 2.51 -5.28 -1.30
C ILE A 21 1.83 -3.92 -1.43
N ARG A 22 0.63 -3.80 -0.91
CA ARG A 22 -0.16 -2.58 -0.98
C ARG A 22 -1.28 -2.57 0.05
N ILE A 23 -1.83 -1.40 0.30
CA ILE A 23 -2.96 -1.22 1.21
C ILE A 23 -4.02 -0.38 0.48
N GLN A 24 -5.26 -0.84 0.52
CA GLN A 24 -6.38 -0.18 -0.16
C GLN A 24 -7.41 0.28 0.86
N ALA A 25 -7.85 1.53 0.73
CA ALA A 25 -8.92 2.07 1.56
C ALA A 25 -10.27 1.49 1.13
N ILE A 26 -11.05 1.05 2.11
CA ILE A 26 -12.41 0.57 1.90
C ILE A 26 -13.26 1.23 2.99
N SER A 27 -13.88 2.38 2.67
CA SER A 27 -14.59 3.17 3.66
C SER A 27 -13.67 3.51 4.84
N ASN A 28 -14.04 3.17 6.07
CA ASN A 28 -13.23 3.43 7.27
C ASN A 28 -12.25 2.30 7.59
N TYR A 29 -12.15 1.32 6.70
CA TYR A 29 -11.28 0.17 6.87
C TYR A 29 -10.16 0.21 5.83
N SER A 30 -9.14 -0.61 6.06
CA SER A 30 -8.06 -0.80 5.08
C SER A 30 -7.86 -2.28 4.82
N ARG A 31 -7.63 -2.61 3.54
CA ARG A 31 -7.32 -3.97 3.12
C ARG A 31 -5.84 -4.06 2.83
N ILE A 32 -5.16 -4.98 3.51
CA ILE A 32 -3.72 -5.17 3.36
C ILE A 32 -3.45 -6.42 2.54
N TYR A 33 -2.68 -6.27 1.46
CA TYR A 33 -2.31 -7.36 0.55
C TYR A 33 -0.86 -7.77 0.82
N PHE A 34 -0.64 -9.06 1.07
CA PHE A 34 0.67 -9.61 1.41
C PHE A 34 1.27 -10.43 0.28
N THR A 35 2.59 -10.59 0.31
CA THR A 35 3.35 -11.34 -0.70
C THR A 35 2.95 -12.81 -0.79
N ASN A 36 2.47 -13.40 0.30
CA ASN A 36 2.03 -14.80 0.32
C ASN A 36 0.59 -14.99 -0.19
N GLY A 37 -0.03 -13.94 -0.71
CA GLY A 37 -1.41 -13.98 -1.19
C GLY A 37 -2.46 -13.71 -0.12
N LYS A 38 -2.06 -13.62 1.14
CA LYS A 38 -2.98 -13.33 2.23
C LYS A 38 -3.49 -11.90 2.12
N VAL A 39 -4.75 -11.69 2.46
CA VAL A 39 -5.38 -10.37 2.52
C VAL A 39 -6.09 -10.24 3.86
N ILE A 40 -5.85 -9.16 4.57
CA ILE A 40 -6.56 -8.88 5.82
C ILE A 40 -7.24 -7.52 5.75
N VAL A 41 -8.34 -7.38 6.49
CA VAL A 41 -9.07 -6.11 6.61
C VAL A 41 -8.95 -5.64 8.05
N VAL A 42 -8.53 -4.40 8.22
CA VAL A 42 -8.33 -3.81 9.55
C VAL A 42 -9.10 -2.51 9.69
N ALA A 43 -9.54 -2.22 10.93
CA ALA A 43 -10.35 -1.04 11.24
C ALA A 43 -9.46 0.20 11.47
N LYS A 44 -8.59 0.49 10.51
CA LYS A 44 -7.75 1.68 10.49
C LYS A 44 -7.85 2.31 9.12
N VAL A 45 -7.94 3.65 9.09
CA VAL A 45 -7.99 4.40 7.82
C VAL A 45 -6.61 4.41 7.16
N LEU A 46 -6.58 4.63 5.85
CA LEU A 46 -5.35 4.58 5.07
C LEU A 46 -4.30 5.60 5.55
N HIS A 47 -4.75 6.76 5.98
CA HIS A 47 -3.85 7.79 6.49
C HIS A 47 -3.03 7.33 7.71
N TRP A 48 -3.63 6.49 8.55
CA TRP A 48 -2.92 5.90 9.69
C TRP A 48 -1.72 5.07 9.22
N PHE A 49 -1.89 4.29 8.14
CA PHE A 49 -0.81 3.51 7.55
C PHE A 49 0.25 4.40 6.90
N GLU A 50 -0.19 5.45 6.24
CA GLU A 50 0.72 6.42 5.63
C GLU A 50 1.66 7.03 6.68
N ASP A 51 1.11 7.35 7.85
CA ASP A 51 1.89 7.92 8.95
C ASP A 51 2.77 6.87 9.65
N SER A 52 2.34 5.61 9.66
CA SER A 52 3.02 4.55 10.41
C SER A 52 4.09 3.83 9.61
N LEU A 53 4.04 3.88 8.28
CA LEU A 53 4.96 3.16 7.41
C LEU A 53 6.05 4.09 6.89
N PRO A 54 7.26 3.56 6.61
CA PRO A 54 8.35 4.38 6.10
C PRO A 54 8.00 4.98 4.73
N GLU A 55 8.10 6.29 4.60
CA GLU A 55 7.84 6.97 3.33
C GLU A 55 8.90 6.65 2.27
N THR A 56 10.05 6.13 2.69
CA THR A 56 11.07 5.64 1.77
C THR A 56 10.66 4.33 1.10
N MET A 57 9.74 3.59 1.71
CA MET A 57 9.27 2.30 1.19
C MET A 57 7.88 2.36 0.55
N PHE A 58 7.02 3.25 1.03
CA PHE A 58 5.63 3.33 0.59
C PHE A 58 5.32 4.68 -0.02
N ALA A 59 4.43 4.67 -1.02
CA ALA A 59 3.95 5.89 -1.66
C ALA A 59 2.43 5.90 -1.71
N ARG A 60 1.83 7.01 -1.29
CA ARG A 60 0.40 7.23 -1.44
C ARG A 60 0.13 7.69 -2.86
N VAL A 61 -0.30 6.78 -3.73
CA VAL A 61 -0.43 7.04 -5.18
C VAL A 61 -1.83 7.46 -5.58
N HIS A 62 -2.77 7.26 -4.69
CA HIS A 62 -4.19 7.57 -4.89
C HIS A 62 -4.81 7.76 -3.52
N ARG A 63 -5.93 8.48 -3.43
CA ARG A 63 -6.60 8.62 -2.13
C ARG A 63 -6.97 7.29 -1.50
N SER A 64 -7.12 6.25 -2.32
CA SER A 64 -7.50 4.92 -1.88
C SER A 64 -6.38 3.89 -1.92
N HIS A 65 -5.17 4.26 -2.32
CA HIS A 65 -4.08 3.30 -2.50
C HIS A 65 -2.76 3.77 -1.94
N LEU A 66 -2.14 2.92 -1.14
CA LEU A 66 -0.78 3.07 -0.60
C LEU A 66 0.01 1.85 -1.08
N VAL A 67 1.12 2.05 -1.76
CA VAL A 67 1.85 1.00 -2.45
C VAL A 67 3.29 0.90 -1.97
N ASN A 68 3.76 -0.33 -1.76
CA ASN A 68 5.18 -0.60 -1.49
C ASN A 68 5.94 -0.41 -2.80
N LYS A 69 6.86 0.55 -2.82
CA LYS A 69 7.61 0.94 -4.03
C LYS A 69 8.40 -0.22 -4.64
N SER A 70 8.88 -1.15 -3.81
CA SER A 70 9.70 -2.25 -4.31
C SER A 70 8.92 -3.27 -5.14
N PHE A 71 7.59 -3.21 -5.11
CA PHE A 71 6.74 -4.09 -5.92
C PHE A 71 6.26 -3.47 -7.21
N VAL A 72 6.64 -2.22 -7.50
CA VAL A 72 6.27 -1.54 -8.73
C VAL A 72 7.12 -2.06 -9.87
N GLU A 73 6.49 -2.65 -10.88
CA GLU A 73 7.16 -3.11 -12.09
C GLU A 73 7.33 -1.98 -13.08
N LYS A 74 6.24 -1.27 -13.38
CA LYS A 74 6.25 -0.20 -14.37
C LYS A 74 5.07 0.74 -14.18
N ILE A 75 5.14 1.89 -14.85
CA ILE A 75 4.05 2.86 -14.93
C ILE A 75 3.52 2.83 -16.36
N LYS A 76 2.21 2.73 -16.52
CA LYS A 76 1.52 2.75 -17.81
C LYS A 76 0.73 4.04 -17.99
N GLY A 77 0.50 4.39 -19.26
CA GLY A 77 -0.40 5.47 -19.62
C GLY A 77 0.29 6.80 -19.82
N THR A 78 -0.40 7.71 -20.48
CA THR A 78 0.09 9.05 -20.76
C THR A 78 -0.68 10.10 -19.96
N ARG A 79 -1.99 10.16 -20.11
CA ARG A 79 -2.84 11.10 -19.38
C ARG A 79 -3.32 10.49 -18.06
N SER A 80 -3.93 9.31 -18.13
CA SER A 80 -4.33 8.55 -16.96
C SER A 80 -3.28 7.49 -16.72
N LYS A 81 -2.56 7.61 -15.61
CA LYS A 81 -1.45 6.70 -15.30
C LYS A 81 -1.87 5.65 -14.29
N SER A 82 -1.28 4.46 -14.45
CA SER A 82 -1.46 3.34 -13.54
C SER A 82 -0.10 2.72 -13.23
N LEU A 83 0.05 2.25 -11.99
CA LEU A 83 1.16 1.39 -11.61
C LEU A 83 0.79 -0.05 -11.91
N VAL A 84 1.74 -0.79 -12.48
CA VAL A 84 1.62 -2.23 -12.60
C VAL A 84 2.58 -2.85 -11.61
N LEU A 85 2.05 -3.67 -10.72
CA LEU A 85 2.84 -4.35 -9.72
C LEU A 85 3.29 -5.72 -10.22
N TYR A 86 4.35 -6.26 -9.62
CA TYR A 86 4.88 -7.57 -10.05
C TYR A 86 3.89 -8.71 -9.87
N ASN A 87 2.88 -8.56 -9.00
CA ASN A 87 1.84 -9.57 -8.85
C ASN A 87 0.73 -9.44 -9.90
N GLY A 88 0.84 -8.48 -10.82
CA GLY A 88 -0.14 -8.27 -11.89
C GLY A 88 -1.20 -7.23 -11.59
N ASP A 89 -1.28 -6.74 -10.36
CA ASP A 89 -2.26 -5.70 -10.01
C ASP A 89 -1.96 -4.40 -10.75
N SER A 90 -3.03 -3.70 -11.17
CA SER A 90 -2.93 -2.38 -11.78
C SER A 90 -3.62 -1.37 -10.87
N ILE A 91 -2.87 -0.35 -10.46
CA ILE A 91 -3.33 0.63 -9.48
C ILE A 91 -3.35 2.01 -10.11
N ALA A 92 -4.51 2.68 -10.08
CA ALA A 92 -4.64 4.03 -10.63
C ALA A 92 -3.80 5.02 -9.83
N ILE A 93 -3.12 5.93 -10.53
CA ILE A 93 -2.34 7.00 -9.91
C ILE A 93 -3.14 8.29 -10.04
N SER A 94 -3.38 8.98 -8.92
CA SER A 94 -4.04 10.28 -8.99
C SER A 94 -3.07 11.32 -9.55
N ARG A 95 -3.61 12.33 -10.24
CA ARG A 95 -2.79 13.39 -10.82
C ARG A 95 -1.98 14.14 -9.76
N ARG A 96 -2.54 14.29 -8.57
CA ARG A 96 -1.89 15.02 -7.49
C ARG A 96 -0.71 14.27 -6.88
N ARG A 97 -0.72 12.93 -6.98
CA ARG A 97 0.20 12.09 -6.22
C ARG A 97 1.25 11.38 -7.06
N ARG A 98 1.15 11.45 -8.39
CA ARG A 98 2.06 10.70 -9.26
C ARG A 98 3.53 11.11 -9.15
N VAL A 99 3.81 12.33 -8.71
CA VAL A 99 5.18 12.80 -8.50
C VAL A 99 5.86 12.09 -7.34
N LEU A 100 5.09 11.48 -6.43
CA LEU A 100 5.62 10.78 -5.27
C LEU A 100 6.29 9.45 -5.63
N ILE A 101 6.07 8.96 -6.84
CA ILE A 101 6.65 7.71 -7.33
C ILE A 101 7.96 7.98 -8.07
N GLY A 102 8.03 9.09 -8.72
CA GLY A 102 9.09 9.70 -9.48
C GLY A 102 10.34 8.97 -9.80
#